data_5d7acb2332f2c8af206fa8c1f9343458
#
_entry.id   5d7acb2332f2c8af206fa8c1f9343458
#
_cell.length_a   1.000
_cell.length_b   1.000
_cell.length_c   1.000
_cell.angle_alpha   90.00
_cell.angle_beta   90.00
_cell.angle_gamma   90.00
#
_symmetry.space_group_name_H-M   'P 1'
#
loop_
_entity.id
_entity.type
_entity.pdbx_description
1 polymer ?
#
loop_
_entity_poly.entity_id
_entity_poly.type
_entity_poly.pdbx_seq_one_letter_code
_entity_poly.pdbx_strand_id
1 'polypeptide(L)'
;KDLDDALSLLTILYHHVPSVTSMPVYLGQLDAILNPYVRILTQEEIDSRIKRFWRYLDRTLPDAFMHANIGPADGPIIRAILRADAELKQVAPNLTFIYDPEITPDDLLLEVAKNICECSKPHISNGPVNDKIFTKCHFGVVSCYNSLPLAGGGSTLVRLNLKAIAEHSTSVDDFFNL
;
A
#
# COMPACT_ATOMS: atom_id res chain seq x y z
N LYS A 1 -2.63 24.97 6.75
CA LYS A 1 -2.30 23.52 6.68
C LYS A 1 -2.58 23.06 5.27
N ASP A 2 -1.58 22.68 4.56
CA ASP A 2 -1.60 22.27 3.16
C ASP A 2 -0.93 20.90 2.97
N LEU A 3 -0.77 20.47 1.73
CA LEU A 3 -0.15 19.18 1.43
C LEU A 3 1.32 19.11 1.88
N ASP A 4 2.07 20.21 1.77
CA ASP A 4 3.47 20.23 2.17
C ASP A 4 3.61 20.12 3.70
N ASP A 5 2.72 20.73 4.47
CA ASP A 5 2.62 20.54 5.93
C ASP A 5 2.33 19.09 6.30
N ALA A 6 1.37 18.46 5.61
CA ALA A 6 0.98 17.07 5.84
C ALA A 6 2.14 16.10 5.52
N LEU A 7 2.80 16.28 4.39
CA LEU A 7 3.96 15.47 3.98
C LEU A 7 5.15 15.66 4.93
N SER A 8 5.38 16.88 5.41
CA SER A 8 6.41 17.18 6.41
C SER A 8 6.14 16.45 7.73
N LEU A 9 4.88 16.43 8.18
CA LEU A 9 4.49 15.71 9.37
C LEU A 9 4.68 14.20 9.24
N LEU A 10 4.29 13.61 8.10
CA LEU A 10 4.52 12.21 7.80
C LEU A 10 6.03 11.88 7.77
N THR A 11 6.84 12.78 7.21
CA THR A 11 8.29 12.65 7.20
C THR A 11 8.87 12.59 8.63
N ILE A 12 8.40 13.46 9.52
CA ILE A 12 8.81 13.46 10.93
C ILE A 12 8.43 12.15 11.61
N LEU A 13 7.20 11.66 11.40
CA LEU A 13 6.75 10.39 11.95
C LEU A 13 7.60 9.22 11.47
N TYR A 14 7.88 9.13 10.18
CA TYR A 14 8.74 8.10 9.62
C TYR A 14 10.18 8.13 10.17
N HIS A 15 10.69 9.31 10.50
CA HIS A 15 12.03 9.45 11.06
C HIS A 15 12.11 9.04 12.53
N HIS A 16 11.13 9.41 13.30
CA HIS A 16 11.21 9.30 14.77
C HIS A 16 10.61 8.01 15.32
N VAL A 17 9.55 7.47 14.70
CA VAL A 17 8.92 6.25 15.20
C VAL A 17 9.88 5.03 15.14
N PRO A 18 10.64 4.77 14.06
CA PRO A 18 11.58 3.67 14.02
C PRO A 18 12.73 3.78 15.04
N SER A 19 13.09 5.00 15.46
CA SER A 19 14.12 5.20 16.49
C SER A 19 13.69 4.74 17.89
N VAL A 20 12.40 4.62 18.10
CA VAL A 20 11.80 4.17 19.38
C VAL A 20 11.32 2.72 19.32
N THR A 21 10.97 2.26 18.13
CA THR A 21 10.48 0.91 17.89
C THR A 21 11.37 0.20 16.89
N SER A 22 11.63 -1.08 17.09
CA SER A 22 12.33 -1.92 16.11
C SER A 22 11.39 -2.51 15.05
N MET A 23 10.16 -2.01 14.97
CA MET A 23 9.11 -2.55 14.11
C MET A 23 8.87 -1.68 12.87
N PRO A 24 8.41 -2.26 11.76
CA PRO A 24 8.01 -1.50 10.58
C PRO A 24 6.95 -0.44 10.90
N VAL A 25 7.05 0.70 10.24
CA VAL A 25 6.07 1.80 10.39
C VAL A 25 4.98 1.66 9.34
N TYR A 26 3.74 1.62 9.79
CA TYR A 26 2.55 1.65 8.93
C TYR A 26 1.87 3.02 9.04
N LEU A 27 1.72 3.72 7.93
CA LEU A 27 1.11 5.05 7.88
C LEU A 27 -0.39 5.07 7.52
N GLY A 28 -1.00 3.92 7.42
CA GLY A 28 -2.41 3.85 7.06
C GLY A 28 -2.66 4.00 5.55
N GLN A 29 -3.86 4.40 5.20
CA GLN A 29 -4.27 4.71 3.84
C GLN A 29 -3.83 6.13 3.46
N LEU A 30 -2.71 6.23 2.74
CA LEU A 30 -2.07 7.51 2.42
C LEU A 30 -2.94 8.41 1.56
N ASP A 31 -3.65 7.85 0.58
CA ASP A 31 -4.57 8.61 -0.27
C ASP A 31 -5.71 9.23 0.53
N ALA A 32 -6.33 8.46 1.43
CA ALA A 32 -7.39 8.96 2.31
C ALA A 32 -6.88 10.05 3.27
N ILE A 33 -5.67 9.88 3.80
CA ILE A 33 -5.04 10.86 4.71
C ILE A 33 -4.70 12.17 3.98
N LEU A 34 -4.20 12.09 2.73
CA LEU A 34 -3.67 13.24 2.01
C LEU A 34 -4.70 13.95 1.10
N ASN A 35 -5.73 13.26 0.63
CA ASN A 35 -6.76 13.84 -0.25
C ASN A 35 -7.41 15.14 0.28
N PRO A 36 -7.66 15.33 1.59
CA PRO A 36 -8.19 16.58 2.10
C PRO A 36 -7.33 17.83 1.84
N TYR A 37 -6.04 17.65 1.58
CA TYR A 37 -5.06 18.73 1.44
C TYR A 37 -4.77 19.16 -0.02
N VAL A 38 -5.44 18.54 -1.01
CA VAL A 38 -5.14 18.78 -2.43
C VAL A 38 -6.20 19.57 -3.19
N ARG A 39 -7.23 20.07 -2.52
CA ARG A 39 -8.43 20.66 -3.14
C ARG A 39 -8.17 21.81 -4.12
N ILE A 40 -7.08 22.54 -3.96
CA ILE A 40 -6.73 23.70 -4.76
C ILE A 40 -5.49 23.50 -5.63
N LEU A 41 -4.90 22.31 -5.59
CA LEU A 41 -3.68 21.99 -6.32
C LEU A 41 -4.02 21.36 -7.68
N THR A 42 -3.19 21.69 -8.69
CA THR A 42 -3.21 20.98 -9.96
C THR A 42 -2.62 19.57 -9.79
N GLN A 43 -2.94 18.65 -10.72
CA GLN A 43 -2.39 17.31 -10.69
C GLN A 43 -0.85 17.32 -10.78
N GLU A 44 -0.26 18.21 -11.57
CA GLU A 44 1.19 18.37 -11.72
C GLU A 44 1.87 18.79 -10.40
N GLU A 45 1.23 19.69 -9.66
CA GLU A 45 1.71 20.12 -8.35
C GLU A 45 1.66 18.98 -7.34
N ILE A 46 0.59 18.17 -7.35
CA ILE A 46 0.43 17.00 -6.50
C ILE A 46 1.51 15.96 -6.86
N ASP A 47 1.66 15.62 -8.13
CA ASP A 47 2.65 14.66 -8.62
C ASP A 47 4.07 15.06 -8.22
N SER A 48 4.42 16.34 -8.35
CA SER A 48 5.75 16.86 -7.98
C SER A 48 6.01 16.70 -6.48
N ARG A 49 5.02 17.01 -5.62
CA ARG A 49 5.16 16.91 -4.15
C ARG A 49 5.21 15.45 -3.70
N ILE A 50 4.31 14.60 -4.21
CA ILE A 50 4.29 13.17 -3.89
C ILE A 50 5.56 12.49 -4.35
N LYS A 51 6.05 12.77 -5.56
CA LYS A 51 7.31 12.21 -6.07
C LYS A 51 8.52 12.59 -5.21
N ARG A 52 8.58 13.84 -4.73
CA ARG A 52 9.63 14.29 -3.82
C ARG A 52 9.58 13.53 -2.49
N PHE A 53 8.39 13.41 -1.90
CA PHE A 53 8.15 12.66 -0.68
C PHE A 53 8.51 11.17 -0.86
N TRP A 54 8.08 10.55 -1.97
CA TRP A 54 8.38 9.14 -2.29
C TRP A 54 9.89 8.87 -2.37
N ARG A 55 10.60 9.74 -3.09
CA ARG A 55 12.07 9.67 -3.18
C ARG A 55 12.76 9.82 -1.82
N TYR A 56 12.22 10.67 -0.97
CA TYR A 56 12.75 10.86 0.38
C TYR A 56 12.61 9.58 1.21
N LEU A 57 11.47 8.91 1.17
CA LEU A 57 11.20 7.71 1.94
C LEU A 57 12.23 6.59 1.67
N ASP A 58 12.63 6.39 0.43
CA ASP A 58 13.59 5.35 0.06
C ASP A 58 15.04 5.70 0.39
N ARG A 59 15.42 6.99 0.24
CA ARG A 59 16.83 7.39 0.25
C ARG A 59 17.36 7.86 1.60
N THR A 60 16.48 8.31 2.47
CA THR A 60 16.89 8.99 3.72
C THR A 60 16.63 8.17 4.98
N LEU A 61 15.92 7.07 4.88
CA LEU A 61 15.54 6.22 6.01
C LEU A 61 16.05 4.79 5.80
N PRO A 62 17.36 4.54 5.95
CA PRO A 62 17.98 3.29 5.51
C PRO A 62 17.44 2.02 6.19
N ASP A 63 16.89 2.12 7.40
CA ASP A 63 16.40 0.97 8.16
C ASP A 63 14.88 0.98 8.38
N ALA A 64 14.18 1.96 7.80
CA ALA A 64 12.75 2.06 7.98
C ALA A 64 12.01 1.21 6.95
N PHE A 65 11.56 0.05 7.38
CA PHE A 65 10.66 -0.79 6.60
C PHE A 65 9.26 -0.18 6.66
N MET A 66 8.98 0.68 5.68
CA MET A 66 7.73 1.44 5.65
C MET A 66 6.65 0.74 4.86
N HIS A 67 5.43 0.81 5.36
CA HIS A 67 4.23 0.28 4.72
C HIS A 67 3.19 1.36 4.55
N ALA A 68 2.55 1.36 3.39
CA ALA A 68 1.44 2.22 3.08
C ALA A 68 0.36 1.43 2.34
N ASN A 69 -0.91 1.76 2.62
CA ASN A 69 -2.03 1.30 1.83
C ASN A 69 -2.61 2.46 1.02
N ILE A 70 -3.21 2.15 -0.12
CA ILE A 70 -3.93 3.06 -1.00
C ILE A 70 -5.20 2.39 -1.52
N GLY A 71 -6.16 3.16 -2.00
CA GLY A 71 -7.45 2.66 -2.52
C GLY A 71 -8.52 2.51 -1.41
N PRO A 72 -9.70 1.94 -1.72
CA PRO A 72 -10.12 1.46 -3.05
C PRO A 72 -10.58 2.55 -4.01
N ALA A 73 -10.87 3.76 -3.50
CA ALA A 73 -11.41 4.85 -4.30
C ALA A 73 -10.34 5.54 -5.15
N ASP A 74 -10.79 6.06 -6.30
CA ASP A 74 -9.95 6.89 -7.15
C ASP A 74 -9.76 8.29 -6.56
N GLY A 75 -8.65 8.92 -6.91
CA GLY A 75 -8.34 10.27 -6.49
C GLY A 75 -6.96 10.76 -6.94
N PRO A 76 -6.70 12.06 -6.81
CA PRO A 76 -5.47 12.66 -7.30
C PRO A 76 -4.21 12.12 -6.59
N ILE A 77 -4.31 11.79 -5.31
CA ILE A 77 -3.17 11.28 -4.54
C ILE A 77 -2.80 9.85 -4.94
N ILE A 78 -3.78 8.95 -5.08
CA ILE A 78 -3.49 7.56 -5.46
C ILE A 78 -2.81 7.48 -6.82
N ARG A 79 -3.29 8.27 -7.80
CA ARG A 79 -2.69 8.35 -9.12
C ARG A 79 -1.28 8.96 -9.09
N ALA A 80 -1.05 9.96 -8.23
CA ALA A 80 0.29 10.54 -8.04
C ALA A 80 1.28 9.53 -7.42
N ILE A 81 0.82 8.73 -6.44
CA ILE A 81 1.61 7.67 -5.83
C ILE A 81 1.99 6.60 -6.86
N LEU A 82 1.04 6.11 -7.64
CA LEU A 82 1.30 5.10 -8.67
C LEU A 82 2.30 5.60 -9.71
N ARG A 83 2.15 6.84 -10.20
CA ARG A 83 3.12 7.44 -11.14
C ARG A 83 4.51 7.61 -10.54
N ALA A 84 4.58 8.08 -9.29
CA ALA A 84 5.87 8.22 -8.59
C ALA A 84 6.58 6.87 -8.41
N ASP A 85 5.82 5.84 -8.06
CA ASP A 85 6.32 4.48 -7.83
C ASP A 85 6.84 3.86 -9.15
N ALA A 86 6.05 3.96 -10.23
CA ALA A 86 6.44 3.48 -11.56
C ALA A 86 7.70 4.18 -12.11
N GLU A 87 7.83 5.49 -11.88
CA GLU A 87 8.97 6.27 -12.37
C GLU A 87 10.23 6.02 -11.55
N LEU A 88 10.11 5.97 -10.22
CA LEU A 88 11.26 5.85 -9.34
C LEU A 88 11.74 4.41 -9.15
N LYS A 89 10.86 3.42 -9.31
CA LYS A 89 11.13 1.97 -9.20
C LYS A 89 11.94 1.61 -7.95
N GLN A 90 11.61 2.26 -6.84
CA GLN A 90 12.33 2.11 -5.58
C GLN A 90 11.72 0.99 -4.70
N VAL A 91 12.47 0.52 -3.72
CA VAL A 91 12.05 -0.59 -2.84
C VAL A 91 11.03 -0.13 -1.80
N ALA A 92 11.33 0.95 -1.11
CA ALA A 92 10.46 1.49 -0.06
C ALA A 92 9.60 2.67 -0.60
N PRO A 93 8.39 2.84 -0.08
CA PRO A 93 7.68 2.00 0.88
C PRO A 93 7.11 0.73 0.25
N ASN A 94 6.83 -0.29 1.06
CA ASN A 94 5.98 -1.39 0.66
C ASN A 94 4.55 -0.88 0.50
N LEU A 95 4.03 -1.01 -0.71
CA LEU A 95 2.75 -0.45 -1.09
C LEU A 95 1.72 -1.55 -1.31
N THR A 96 0.52 -1.39 -0.73
CA THR A 96 -0.62 -2.28 -0.96
C THR A 96 -1.82 -1.48 -1.44
N PHE A 97 -2.41 -1.93 -2.54
CA PHE A 97 -3.68 -1.44 -3.04
C PHE A 97 -4.83 -2.26 -2.46
N ILE A 98 -5.73 -1.60 -1.76
CA ILE A 98 -6.97 -2.22 -1.26
C ILE A 98 -7.97 -2.19 -2.41
N TYR A 99 -8.31 -3.35 -2.93
CA TYR A 99 -9.26 -3.50 -4.03
C TYR A 99 -10.66 -3.77 -3.51
N ASP A 100 -11.64 -3.06 -4.06
CA ASP A 100 -13.06 -3.31 -3.86
C ASP A 100 -13.77 -3.22 -5.22
N PRO A 101 -14.39 -4.29 -5.70
CA PRO A 101 -15.03 -4.33 -7.03
C PRO A 101 -16.23 -3.37 -7.16
N GLU A 102 -16.82 -2.93 -6.05
CA GLU A 102 -17.95 -1.99 -6.07
C GLU A 102 -17.48 -0.51 -6.06
N ILE A 103 -16.22 -0.25 -5.67
CA ILE A 103 -15.69 1.11 -5.49
C ILE A 103 -14.59 1.42 -6.51
N THR A 104 -13.74 0.45 -6.81
CA THR A 104 -12.54 0.66 -7.66
C THR A 104 -12.91 0.75 -9.14
N PRO A 105 -12.68 1.90 -9.82
CA PRO A 105 -12.92 2.01 -11.25
C PRO A 105 -11.94 1.16 -12.07
N ASP A 106 -12.40 0.65 -13.21
CA ASP A 106 -11.61 -0.22 -14.08
C ASP A 106 -10.32 0.45 -14.61
N ASP A 107 -10.35 1.75 -14.89
CA ASP A 107 -9.19 2.49 -15.36
C ASP A 107 -8.12 2.66 -14.27
N LEU A 108 -8.53 2.84 -13.01
CA LEU A 108 -7.60 2.82 -11.87
C LEU A 108 -7.00 1.42 -11.69
N LEU A 109 -7.82 0.36 -11.76
CA LEU A 109 -7.32 -1.00 -11.64
C LEU A 109 -6.32 -1.33 -12.77
N LEU A 110 -6.56 -0.84 -13.99
CA LEU A 110 -5.62 -0.97 -15.10
C LEU A 110 -4.31 -0.23 -14.84
N GLU A 111 -4.35 0.97 -14.23
CA GLU A 111 -3.15 1.71 -13.83
C GLU A 111 -2.36 0.97 -12.76
N VAL A 112 -3.04 0.41 -11.76
CA VAL A 112 -2.44 -0.47 -10.74
C VAL A 112 -1.76 -1.69 -11.38
N ALA A 113 -2.43 -2.37 -12.31
CA ALA A 113 -1.86 -3.52 -13.00
C ALA A 113 -0.62 -3.16 -13.82
N LYS A 114 -0.63 -2.03 -14.52
CA LYS A 114 0.55 -1.50 -15.24
C LYS A 114 1.70 -1.23 -14.27
N ASN A 115 1.41 -0.63 -13.14
CA ASN A 115 2.43 -0.34 -12.12
C ASN A 115 3.06 -1.63 -11.58
N ILE A 116 2.25 -2.67 -11.33
CA ILE A 116 2.76 -3.99 -10.91
C ILE A 116 3.72 -4.57 -11.97
N CYS A 117 3.38 -4.46 -13.25
CA CYS A 117 4.26 -4.92 -14.33
C CYS A 117 5.58 -4.12 -14.41
N GLU A 118 5.55 -2.83 -14.07
CA GLU A 118 6.71 -1.93 -14.14
C GLU A 118 7.67 -2.06 -12.96
N CYS A 119 7.16 -2.22 -11.74
CA CYS A 119 7.97 -2.18 -10.52
C CYS A 119 7.59 -3.21 -9.45
N SER A 120 6.76 -4.21 -9.78
CA SER A 120 6.29 -5.27 -8.87
C SER A 120 5.51 -4.75 -7.66
N LYS A 121 4.93 -3.58 -7.75
CA LYS A 121 4.09 -2.92 -6.73
C LYS A 121 2.92 -2.18 -7.38
N PRO A 122 1.84 -1.90 -6.64
CA PRO A 122 1.51 -2.36 -5.28
C PRO A 122 1.11 -3.83 -5.22
N HIS A 123 1.11 -4.43 -4.04
CA HIS A 123 0.38 -5.67 -3.81
C HIS A 123 -1.12 -5.40 -3.76
N ILE A 124 -1.93 -6.37 -4.15
CA ILE A 124 -3.39 -6.23 -4.12
C ILE A 124 -3.95 -7.00 -2.93
N SER A 125 -4.79 -6.33 -2.15
CA SER A 125 -5.53 -6.93 -1.04
C SER A 125 -7.03 -6.75 -1.25
N ASN A 126 -7.81 -7.80 -1.02
CA ASN A 126 -9.25 -7.79 -1.20
C ASN A 126 -9.93 -7.10 0.00
N GLY A 127 -10.44 -5.88 -0.20
CA GLY A 127 -11.10 -5.08 0.82
C GLY A 127 -12.33 -5.78 1.42
N PRO A 128 -13.34 -6.17 0.62
CA PRO A 128 -14.53 -6.87 1.10
C PRO A 128 -14.27 -8.15 1.90
N VAL A 129 -13.22 -8.89 1.57
CA VAL A 129 -12.82 -10.07 2.34
C VAL A 129 -12.25 -9.67 3.69
N ASN A 130 -11.36 -8.67 3.69
CA ASN A 130 -10.80 -8.16 4.94
C ASN A 130 -11.88 -7.58 5.87
N ASP A 131 -12.84 -6.84 5.34
CA ASP A 131 -13.97 -6.29 6.12
C ASP A 131 -14.82 -7.39 6.77
N LYS A 132 -14.99 -8.52 6.09
CA LYS A 132 -15.68 -9.69 6.67
C LYS A 132 -14.87 -10.36 7.78
N ILE A 133 -13.54 -10.36 7.67
CA ILE A 133 -12.65 -10.95 8.68
C ILE A 133 -12.51 -10.01 9.88
N PHE A 134 -12.34 -8.71 9.65
CA PHE A 134 -12.07 -7.70 10.68
C PHE A 134 -13.32 -6.89 11.06
N THR A 135 -14.45 -7.55 11.27
CA THR A 135 -15.77 -6.93 11.53
C THR A 135 -15.83 -6.01 12.74
N LYS A 136 -14.86 -6.10 13.65
CA LYS A 136 -14.85 -5.33 14.93
C LYS A 136 -13.74 -4.29 15.01
N CYS A 137 -12.89 -4.18 14.01
CA CYS A 137 -11.77 -3.25 14.02
C CYS A 137 -11.33 -2.90 12.61
N HIS A 138 -10.69 -1.76 12.45
CA HIS A 138 -10.01 -1.43 11.21
C HIS A 138 -8.82 -2.38 10.99
N PHE A 139 -8.49 -2.65 9.75
CA PHE A 139 -7.32 -3.43 9.37
C PHE A 139 -6.31 -2.57 8.61
N GLY A 140 -5.08 -3.04 8.55
CA GLY A 140 -4.03 -2.55 7.67
C GLY A 140 -3.25 -3.71 7.09
N VAL A 141 -2.80 -3.58 5.85
CA VAL A 141 -1.90 -4.56 5.24
C VAL A 141 -0.48 -4.11 5.49
N VAL A 142 0.24 -4.86 6.31
CA VAL A 142 1.53 -4.44 6.87
C VAL A 142 2.54 -5.59 6.86
N SER A 143 3.80 -5.26 7.13
CA SER A 143 4.90 -6.21 7.21
C SER A 143 5.05 -7.03 5.92
N CYS A 144 4.92 -8.33 5.96
CA CYS A 144 5.02 -9.19 4.77
C CYS A 144 3.66 -9.32 4.06
N TYR A 145 2.95 -8.19 3.88
CA TYR A 145 1.63 -8.09 3.22
C TYR A 145 0.51 -8.85 3.94
N ASN A 146 0.59 -8.91 5.27
CA ASN A 146 -0.44 -9.50 6.10
C ASN A 146 -1.52 -8.46 6.44
N SER A 147 -2.78 -8.82 6.28
CA SER A 147 -3.87 -8.04 6.83
C SER A 147 -3.93 -8.26 8.34
N LEU A 148 -3.73 -7.21 9.09
CA LEU A 148 -3.72 -7.23 10.55
C LEU A 148 -4.74 -6.23 11.11
N PRO A 149 -5.37 -6.55 12.25
CA PRO A 149 -6.19 -5.56 12.95
C PRO A 149 -5.30 -4.41 13.45
N LEU A 150 -5.79 -3.19 13.38
CA LEU A 150 -5.08 -2.02 13.92
C LEU A 150 -5.08 -1.97 15.45
N ALA A 151 -5.80 -2.88 16.09
CA ALA A 151 -5.76 -3.11 17.54
C ALA A 151 -5.49 -4.60 17.79
N GLY A 152 -4.46 -4.93 18.57
CA GLY A 152 -4.05 -6.30 18.82
C GLY A 152 -2.76 -6.67 18.07
N GLY A 153 -2.59 -7.94 17.72
CA GLY A 153 -1.41 -8.47 17.03
C GLY A 153 -1.72 -9.70 16.19
N GLY A 154 -0.84 -10.04 15.27
CA GLY A 154 -0.86 -11.30 14.52
C GLY A 154 -0.37 -12.45 15.39
N SER A 155 -1.09 -13.58 15.36
CA SER A 155 -0.72 -14.78 16.14
C SER A 155 -0.01 -15.84 15.33
N THR A 156 -0.07 -15.79 14.01
CA THR A 156 0.53 -16.79 13.13
C THR A 156 0.78 -16.28 11.71
N LEU A 157 1.66 -16.96 11.01
CA LEU A 157 1.90 -16.81 9.59
C LEU A 157 1.62 -18.12 8.87
N VAL A 158 0.69 -18.12 7.93
CA VAL A 158 0.40 -19.28 7.08
C VAL A 158 1.11 -19.12 5.74
N ARG A 159 1.83 -20.15 5.33
CA ARG A 159 2.50 -20.21 4.02
C ARG A 159 1.98 -21.39 3.22
N LEU A 160 1.63 -21.17 1.97
CA LEU A 160 1.27 -22.20 1.02
C LEU A 160 2.50 -22.54 0.16
N ASN A 161 2.82 -23.81 0.07
CA ASN A 161 3.84 -24.28 -0.85
C ASN A 161 3.19 -24.57 -2.21
N LEU A 162 3.08 -23.54 -3.05
CA LEU A 162 2.44 -23.64 -4.36
C LEU A 162 3.13 -24.67 -5.27
N LYS A 163 4.44 -24.87 -5.13
CA LYS A 163 5.16 -25.93 -5.88
C LYS A 163 4.66 -27.30 -5.50
N ALA A 164 4.57 -27.59 -4.19
CA ALA A 164 4.06 -28.90 -3.74
C ALA A 164 2.61 -29.12 -4.18
N ILE A 165 1.77 -28.07 -4.12
CA ILE A 165 0.39 -28.16 -4.61
C ILE A 165 0.40 -28.49 -6.12
N ALA A 166 1.18 -27.79 -6.92
CA ALA A 166 1.27 -28.03 -8.37
C ALA A 166 1.80 -29.43 -8.71
N GLU A 167 2.77 -29.94 -7.95
CA GLU A 167 3.31 -31.30 -8.14
C GLU A 167 2.30 -32.41 -7.83
N HIS A 168 1.30 -32.12 -6.99
CA HIS A 168 0.24 -33.05 -6.63
C HIS A 168 -1.06 -32.87 -7.40
N SER A 169 -1.16 -31.78 -8.19
CA SER A 169 -2.34 -31.47 -9.00
C SER A 169 -2.24 -32.12 -10.37
N THR A 170 -3.38 -32.63 -10.85
CA THR A 170 -3.49 -33.29 -12.17
C THR A 170 -3.97 -32.36 -13.26
N SER A 171 -4.53 -31.20 -12.90
CA SER A 171 -5.03 -30.15 -13.78
C SER A 171 -4.97 -28.78 -13.12
N VAL A 172 -5.22 -27.73 -13.90
CA VAL A 172 -5.34 -26.36 -13.37
C VAL A 172 -6.51 -26.24 -12.39
N ASP A 173 -7.64 -26.83 -12.71
CA ASP A 173 -8.81 -26.83 -11.82
C ASP A 173 -8.54 -27.56 -10.51
N ASP A 174 -7.83 -28.68 -10.56
CA ASP A 174 -7.40 -29.45 -9.39
C ASP A 174 -6.46 -28.62 -8.49
N PHE A 175 -5.53 -27.88 -9.11
CA PHE A 175 -4.63 -26.97 -8.37
C PHE A 175 -5.36 -25.89 -7.56
N PHE A 176 -6.46 -25.36 -8.07
CA PHE A 176 -7.24 -24.33 -7.39
C PHE A 176 -8.32 -24.85 -6.45
N ASN A 177 -8.58 -26.15 -6.43
CA ASN A 177 -9.60 -26.81 -5.59
C ASN A 177 -8.99 -27.60 -4.40
N LEU A 178 -7.68 -27.54 -4.22
CA LEU A 178 -6.97 -28.03 -3.03
C LEU A 178 -6.98 -26.95 -1.96
#